data_2e52aa2672c74c74f429108a044862f1
#
_entry.id   2e52aa2672c74c74f429108a044862f1
#
_cell.length_a   1.000
_cell.length_b   1.000
_cell.length_c   1.000
_cell.angle_alpha   90.00
_cell.angle_beta   90.00
_cell.angle_gamma   90.00
#
_symmetry.space_group_name_H-M   'P 1'
#
loop_
_entity.id
_entity.type
_entity.pdbx_description
1 polymer ?
#
loop_
_entity_poly.entity_id
_entity_poly.type
_entity_poly.pdbx_seq_one_letter_code
_entity_poly.pdbx_strand_id
1 'polypeptide(L)'
;MIDILIEGGRTLLDGDLSEATLQISGGVIEAAGSALHPAATQIDASGLLVLPGIVDLHGDAFERQMMPRPGVDFPIDVALAESDRQAIGNGITTMFHAVTWSWEPGLRSAANARRMLDAIDLTRPMLAVDTRIHLRHETFNLDAVDEISQWIAEGRIDLFAFNDHMDGTIADLSRPHRRARMVERTGLSDDEFDRLVERVASRTAEVPDANARLAACARAAGVPMLSHDDDTPQMRREYRALGVRIAEFPTTEDTAREAAAAGDFIVFGAPNVVRGGSHTGWTKAADMIGKGLCSVLASDYYYPAPLLAAFRLVHDGILPLPQAWRLISESPACAAGLSDRGVLAVGKRADILIVDDRIALRPRLVAAIACGRLVYLDEPERFVMSHKAARQTVAVA
;
A
#
# COMPACT_ATOMS: atom_id res chain seq x y z
N MET A 1 -19.40 -3.11 -18.51
CA MET A 1 -18.45 -4.12 -17.98
C MET A 1 -18.95 -5.47 -18.41
N ILE A 2 -18.07 -6.41 -18.68
CA ILE A 2 -18.44 -7.78 -19.13
C ILE A 2 -18.71 -8.61 -17.88
N ASP A 3 -19.78 -9.41 -17.88
CA ASP A 3 -20.06 -10.35 -16.79
C ASP A 3 -19.04 -11.50 -16.83
N ILE A 4 -18.43 -11.80 -15.69
CA ILE A 4 -17.38 -12.82 -15.55
C ILE A 4 -17.86 -13.90 -14.58
N LEU A 5 -17.62 -15.17 -14.94
CA LEU A 5 -17.79 -16.32 -14.08
C LEU A 5 -16.43 -16.95 -13.82
N ILE A 6 -16.08 -17.18 -12.55
CA ILE A 6 -14.85 -17.86 -12.14
C ILE A 6 -15.24 -19.20 -11.52
N GLU A 7 -14.73 -20.31 -12.06
CA GLU A 7 -15.12 -21.67 -11.67
C GLU A 7 -13.91 -22.53 -11.30
N GLY A 8 -14.13 -23.55 -10.48
CA GLY A 8 -13.20 -24.66 -10.22
C GLY A 8 -12.03 -24.35 -9.30
N GLY A 9 -11.93 -23.15 -8.73
CA GLY A 9 -10.87 -22.74 -7.83
C GLY A 9 -11.18 -22.96 -6.35
N ARG A 10 -10.10 -23.10 -5.54
CA ARG A 10 -10.21 -23.00 -4.08
C ARG A 10 -10.32 -21.51 -3.70
N THR A 11 -11.53 -21.09 -3.39
CA THR A 11 -11.88 -19.69 -3.15
C THR A 11 -11.83 -19.37 -1.65
N LEU A 12 -11.20 -18.25 -1.29
CA LEU A 12 -11.17 -17.75 0.09
C LEU A 12 -12.47 -16.97 0.37
N LEU A 13 -13.45 -17.66 0.95
CA LEU A 13 -14.74 -17.09 1.36
C LEU A 13 -14.91 -17.21 2.87
N ASP A 14 -15.42 -16.16 3.52
CA ASP A 14 -15.76 -16.16 4.95
C ASP A 14 -14.61 -16.62 5.87
N GLY A 15 -13.37 -16.39 5.44
CA GLY A 15 -12.17 -16.77 6.18
C GLY A 15 -11.69 -18.21 5.96
N ASP A 16 -12.34 -18.99 5.10
CA ASP A 16 -11.98 -20.37 4.79
C ASP A 16 -11.79 -20.60 3.29
N LEU A 17 -10.98 -21.60 2.92
CA LEU A 17 -10.81 -22.05 1.55
C LEU A 17 -11.81 -23.14 1.22
N SER A 18 -12.69 -22.88 0.24
CA SER A 18 -13.67 -23.83 -0.25
C SER A 18 -13.79 -23.79 -1.76
N GLU A 19 -14.27 -24.86 -2.39
CA GLU A 19 -14.65 -24.81 -3.80
C GLU A 19 -15.91 -23.96 -3.95
N ALA A 20 -15.80 -22.87 -4.70
CA ALA A 20 -16.91 -22.00 -4.98
C ALA A 20 -16.74 -21.31 -6.34
N THR A 21 -17.86 -21.05 -6.99
CA THR A 21 -17.95 -20.26 -8.21
C THR A 21 -18.29 -18.83 -7.84
N LEU A 22 -17.65 -17.85 -8.48
CA LEU A 22 -17.96 -16.43 -8.33
C LEU A 22 -18.56 -15.88 -9.61
N GLN A 23 -19.65 -15.14 -9.48
CA GLN A 23 -20.25 -14.36 -10.56
C GLN A 23 -20.01 -12.87 -10.31
N ILE A 24 -19.49 -12.18 -11.32
CA ILE A 24 -19.13 -10.77 -11.29
C ILE A 24 -19.97 -10.04 -12.32
N SER A 25 -20.64 -8.98 -11.91
CA SER A 25 -21.39 -8.07 -12.77
C SER A 25 -21.27 -6.64 -12.24
N GLY A 26 -21.25 -5.66 -13.14
CA GLY A 26 -21.24 -4.26 -12.75
C GLY A 26 -20.04 -3.81 -11.89
N GLY A 27 -18.97 -4.59 -11.83
CA GLY A 27 -17.77 -4.26 -11.01
C GLY A 27 -17.81 -4.83 -9.59
N VAL A 28 -18.87 -5.57 -9.24
CA VAL A 28 -19.04 -6.19 -7.92
C VAL A 28 -19.22 -7.70 -8.01
N ILE A 29 -18.98 -8.41 -6.94
CA ILE A 29 -19.33 -9.82 -6.79
C ILE A 29 -20.84 -9.88 -6.62
N GLU A 30 -21.55 -10.37 -7.65
CA GLU A 30 -23.01 -10.46 -7.67
C GLU A 30 -23.49 -11.69 -6.91
N ALA A 31 -22.77 -12.81 -7.06
CA ALA A 31 -23.11 -14.07 -6.40
C ALA A 31 -21.87 -14.93 -6.14
N ALA A 32 -21.96 -15.78 -5.13
CA ALA A 32 -20.98 -16.80 -4.79
C ALA A 32 -21.73 -18.10 -4.44
N GLY A 33 -21.30 -19.27 -5.00
CA GLY A 33 -21.94 -20.54 -4.72
C GLY A 33 -21.61 -21.62 -5.73
N SER A 34 -22.40 -22.72 -5.75
CA SER A 34 -22.13 -23.90 -6.57
C SER A 34 -22.94 -23.97 -7.87
N ALA A 35 -23.96 -23.14 -8.05
CA ALA A 35 -24.85 -23.17 -9.23
C ALA A 35 -25.18 -21.75 -9.67
N LEU A 36 -24.30 -21.17 -10.51
CA LEU A 36 -24.48 -19.83 -11.06
C LEU A 36 -24.78 -19.87 -12.55
N HIS A 37 -25.32 -18.77 -13.08
CA HIS A 37 -25.71 -18.72 -14.49
C HIS A 37 -24.46 -18.51 -15.38
N PRO A 38 -24.43 -19.11 -16.59
CA PRO A 38 -23.35 -18.88 -17.54
C PRO A 38 -23.20 -17.39 -17.85
N ALA A 39 -22.00 -16.87 -17.69
CA ALA A 39 -21.65 -15.50 -18.04
C ALA A 39 -21.06 -15.41 -19.46
N ALA A 40 -20.96 -14.17 -19.99
CA ALA A 40 -20.36 -13.91 -21.29
C ALA A 40 -18.87 -14.29 -21.33
N THR A 41 -18.22 -14.27 -20.18
CA THR A 41 -16.82 -14.63 -20.01
C THR A 41 -16.70 -15.61 -18.86
N GLN A 42 -15.93 -16.68 -19.07
CA GLN A 42 -15.65 -17.70 -18.06
C GLN A 42 -14.15 -17.81 -17.86
N ILE A 43 -13.74 -17.97 -16.60
CA ILE A 43 -12.34 -18.20 -16.21
C ILE A 43 -12.30 -19.53 -15.46
N ASP A 44 -11.54 -20.50 -15.98
CA ASP A 44 -11.25 -21.77 -15.33
C ASP A 44 -10.12 -21.58 -14.31
N ALA A 45 -10.47 -21.58 -13.04
CA ALA A 45 -9.54 -21.53 -11.92
C ALA A 45 -9.21 -22.93 -11.35
N SER A 46 -9.53 -24.02 -12.06
CA SER A 46 -9.30 -25.37 -11.58
C SER A 46 -7.84 -25.61 -11.16
N GLY A 47 -7.66 -26.09 -9.94
CA GLY A 47 -6.35 -26.33 -9.34
C GLY A 47 -5.62 -25.08 -8.82
N LEU A 48 -6.26 -23.92 -8.85
CA LEU A 48 -5.71 -22.63 -8.43
C LEU A 48 -6.44 -22.11 -7.19
N LEU A 49 -5.88 -21.06 -6.60
CA LEU A 49 -6.50 -20.27 -5.54
C LEU A 49 -7.25 -19.07 -6.15
N VAL A 50 -8.42 -18.77 -5.60
CA VAL A 50 -9.18 -17.54 -5.89
C VAL A 50 -9.22 -16.71 -4.61
N LEU A 51 -8.54 -15.55 -4.62
CA LEU A 51 -8.23 -14.77 -3.44
C LEU A 51 -8.66 -13.30 -3.63
N PRO A 52 -8.98 -12.55 -2.56
CA PRO A 52 -9.20 -11.11 -2.66
C PRO A 52 -7.96 -10.38 -3.17
N GLY A 53 -8.17 -9.28 -3.88
CA GLY A 53 -7.10 -8.37 -4.30
C GLY A 53 -6.27 -7.85 -3.13
N ILE A 54 -4.98 -7.65 -3.36
CA ILE A 54 -4.07 -7.07 -2.38
C ILE A 54 -4.34 -5.57 -2.27
N VAL A 55 -4.43 -5.08 -1.03
CA VAL A 55 -4.49 -3.66 -0.67
C VAL A 55 -3.17 -3.28 -0.02
N ASP A 56 -2.47 -2.34 -0.61
CA ASP A 56 -1.16 -1.91 -0.15
C ASP A 56 -1.20 -0.48 0.37
N LEU A 57 -0.96 -0.30 1.67
CA LEU A 57 -1.03 1.01 2.32
C LEU A 57 0.23 1.85 2.15
N HIS A 58 1.37 1.22 1.80
CA HIS A 58 2.65 1.89 1.70
C HIS A 58 3.50 1.28 0.59
N GLY A 59 3.36 1.83 -0.61
CA GLY A 59 4.22 1.51 -1.74
C GLY A 59 5.05 2.73 -2.15
N ASP A 60 6.37 2.68 -1.99
CA ASP A 60 7.29 3.74 -2.42
C ASP A 60 8.24 3.29 -3.55
N ALA A 61 8.06 2.07 -4.07
CA ALA A 61 8.86 1.57 -5.18
C ALA A 61 8.74 2.42 -6.47
N PHE A 62 7.72 3.29 -6.58
CA PHE A 62 7.57 4.26 -7.68
C PHE A 62 8.73 5.26 -7.73
N GLU A 63 9.38 5.58 -6.60
CA GLU A 63 10.54 6.47 -6.58
C GLU A 63 11.66 5.96 -7.52
N ARG A 64 11.81 4.63 -7.64
CA ARG A 64 12.77 4.01 -8.57
C ARG A 64 12.36 4.10 -10.04
N GLN A 65 11.07 4.23 -10.31
CA GLN A 65 10.57 4.45 -11.66
C GLN A 65 10.75 5.92 -12.06
N MET A 66 10.62 6.83 -11.09
CA MET A 66 10.87 8.26 -11.30
C MET A 66 12.36 8.55 -11.46
N MET A 67 13.20 7.94 -10.61
CA MET A 67 14.66 8.14 -10.62
C MET A 67 15.38 6.77 -10.55
N PRO A 68 15.47 6.03 -11.67
CA PRO A 68 16.09 4.70 -11.70
C PRO A 68 17.60 4.72 -11.43
N ARG A 69 18.23 5.89 -11.60
CA ARG A 69 19.64 6.16 -11.26
C ARG A 69 19.76 7.59 -10.72
N PRO A 70 20.72 7.88 -9.85
CA PRO A 70 20.96 9.25 -9.38
C PRO A 70 21.09 10.25 -10.53
N GLY A 71 20.28 11.33 -10.49
CA GLY A 71 20.28 12.39 -11.50
C GLY A 71 19.67 12.03 -12.86
N VAL A 72 18.96 10.89 -12.96
CA VAL A 72 18.26 10.47 -14.18
C VAL A 72 16.77 10.39 -13.91
N ASP A 73 16.05 11.47 -14.23
CA ASP A 73 14.60 11.57 -13.98
C ASP A 73 13.77 11.19 -15.21
N PHE A 74 12.70 10.47 -14.97
CA PHE A 74 11.66 10.17 -15.96
C PHE A 74 10.39 11.00 -15.72
N PRO A 75 9.56 11.23 -16.77
CA PRO A 75 8.24 11.81 -16.58
C PRO A 75 7.40 11.02 -15.57
N ILE A 76 6.72 11.72 -14.67
CA ILE A 76 5.99 11.06 -13.55
C ILE A 76 4.85 10.18 -14.07
N ASP A 77 4.14 10.59 -15.10
CA ASP A 77 3.09 9.81 -15.76
C ASP A 77 3.61 8.48 -16.32
N VAL A 78 4.80 8.48 -16.91
CA VAL A 78 5.48 7.26 -17.37
C VAL A 78 5.86 6.37 -16.19
N ALA A 79 6.41 6.95 -15.12
CA ALA A 79 6.79 6.23 -13.91
C ALA A 79 5.56 5.61 -13.20
N LEU A 80 4.43 6.33 -13.15
CA LEU A 80 3.17 5.83 -12.61
C LEU A 80 2.60 4.69 -13.43
N ALA A 81 2.59 4.80 -14.77
CA ALA A 81 2.12 3.73 -15.64
C ALA A 81 2.95 2.45 -15.51
N GLU A 82 4.27 2.57 -15.29
CA GLU A 82 5.13 1.41 -15.05
C GLU A 82 4.91 0.84 -13.65
N SER A 83 4.74 1.69 -12.64
CA SER A 83 4.39 1.27 -11.28
C SER A 83 3.07 0.52 -11.23
N ASP A 84 2.06 0.98 -11.97
CA ASP A 84 0.75 0.32 -12.11
C ASP A 84 0.90 -1.10 -12.70
N ARG A 85 1.68 -1.26 -13.78
CA ARG A 85 1.94 -2.57 -14.39
C ARG A 85 2.63 -3.53 -13.42
N GLN A 86 3.62 -3.04 -12.68
CA GLN A 86 4.33 -3.85 -11.69
C GLN A 86 3.41 -4.21 -10.52
N ALA A 87 2.61 -3.28 -10.02
CA ALA A 87 1.68 -3.51 -8.93
C ALA A 87 0.64 -4.55 -9.30
N ILE A 88 -0.06 -4.37 -10.41
CA ILE A 88 -1.12 -5.32 -10.82
C ILE A 88 -0.55 -6.69 -11.19
N GLY A 89 0.63 -6.76 -11.79
CA GLY A 89 1.34 -8.01 -12.09
C GLY A 89 1.79 -8.78 -10.85
N ASN A 90 1.71 -8.17 -9.66
CA ASN A 90 1.96 -8.77 -8.36
C ASN A 90 0.70 -8.87 -7.48
N GLY A 91 -0.48 -8.65 -8.06
CA GLY A 91 -1.77 -8.82 -7.39
C GLY A 91 -2.23 -7.64 -6.54
N ILE A 92 -1.54 -6.50 -6.57
CA ILE A 92 -1.97 -5.29 -5.88
C ILE A 92 -3.07 -4.64 -6.70
N THR A 93 -4.30 -4.63 -6.19
CA THR A 93 -5.48 -4.03 -6.85
C THR A 93 -5.84 -2.65 -6.29
N THR A 94 -5.35 -2.35 -5.10
CA THR A 94 -5.45 -1.02 -4.47
C THR A 94 -4.09 -0.65 -3.90
N MET A 95 -3.57 0.53 -4.27
CA MET A 95 -2.26 0.99 -3.82
C MET A 95 -2.31 2.43 -3.33
N PHE A 96 -1.75 2.66 -2.16
CA PHE A 96 -1.47 3.98 -1.63
C PHE A 96 0.01 4.31 -1.88
N HIS A 97 0.27 5.22 -2.81
CA HIS A 97 1.62 5.70 -3.05
C HIS A 97 2.10 6.56 -1.89
N ALA A 98 3.17 6.11 -1.23
CA ALA A 98 3.74 6.76 -0.05
C ALA A 98 4.62 7.95 -0.46
N VAL A 99 3.96 9.06 -0.81
CA VAL A 99 4.59 10.29 -1.28
C VAL A 99 5.12 11.09 -0.10
N THR A 100 6.43 11.24 0.00
CA THR A 100 7.06 12.04 1.06
C THR A 100 7.11 13.51 0.67
N TRP A 101 6.65 14.39 1.57
CA TRP A 101 6.91 15.81 1.50
C TRP A 101 7.71 16.26 2.72
N SER A 102 9.00 16.51 2.48
CA SER A 102 9.98 16.95 3.46
C SER A 102 10.29 18.44 3.31
N TRP A 103 10.94 18.98 4.34
CA TRP A 103 11.61 20.29 4.32
C TRP A 103 12.85 20.29 3.41
N GLU A 104 13.29 19.12 2.94
CA GLU A 104 14.44 18.95 2.06
C GLU A 104 14.10 19.35 0.60
N PRO A 105 15.03 19.93 -0.17
CA PRO A 105 14.91 20.02 -1.61
C PRO A 105 15.11 18.63 -2.27
N GLY A 106 14.91 18.55 -3.59
CA GLY A 106 15.11 17.32 -4.38
C GLY A 106 13.87 16.43 -4.45
N LEU A 107 14.06 15.11 -4.40
CA LEU A 107 12.98 14.13 -4.66
C LEU A 107 11.80 14.27 -3.68
N ARG A 108 12.05 14.67 -2.43
CA ARG A 108 11.04 14.81 -1.37
C ARG A 108 10.58 16.26 -1.16
N SER A 109 10.83 17.11 -2.14
CA SER A 109 10.48 18.54 -2.09
C SER A 109 8.99 18.78 -2.32
N ALA A 110 8.54 19.99 -1.96
CA ALA A 110 7.21 20.51 -2.27
C ALA A 110 6.87 20.38 -3.77
N ALA A 111 7.83 20.72 -4.64
CA ALA A 111 7.65 20.66 -6.08
C ALA A 111 7.33 19.24 -6.56
N ASN A 112 8.05 18.22 -6.04
CA ASN A 112 7.79 16.84 -6.39
C ASN A 112 6.47 16.32 -5.80
N ALA A 113 6.15 16.66 -4.55
CA ALA A 113 4.87 16.29 -3.95
C ALA A 113 3.68 16.81 -4.79
N ARG A 114 3.70 18.09 -5.18
CA ARG A 114 2.67 18.69 -6.06
C ARG A 114 2.57 17.97 -7.39
N ARG A 115 3.70 17.79 -8.09
CA ARG A 115 3.75 17.09 -9.37
C ARG A 115 3.22 15.66 -9.29
N MET A 116 3.50 14.96 -8.19
CA MET A 116 3.04 13.59 -7.96
C MET A 116 1.52 13.53 -7.77
N LEU A 117 0.95 14.42 -6.93
CA LEU A 117 -0.48 14.52 -6.75
C LEU A 117 -1.19 14.86 -8.07
N ASP A 118 -0.71 15.87 -8.79
CA ASP A 118 -1.29 16.29 -10.07
C ASP A 118 -1.23 15.17 -11.13
N ALA A 119 -0.12 14.43 -11.17
CA ALA A 119 0.04 13.31 -12.09
C ALA A 119 -0.91 12.14 -11.74
N ILE A 120 -1.09 11.82 -10.46
CA ILE A 120 -2.03 10.79 -10.02
C ILE A 120 -3.47 11.21 -10.36
N ASP A 121 -3.87 12.45 -10.06
CA ASP A 121 -5.21 12.94 -10.39
C ASP A 121 -5.51 12.84 -11.89
N LEU A 122 -4.53 13.14 -12.74
CA LEU A 122 -4.65 13.04 -14.19
C LEU A 122 -4.68 11.60 -14.71
N THR A 123 -3.84 10.73 -14.15
CA THR A 123 -3.63 9.38 -14.71
C THR A 123 -4.54 8.31 -14.10
N ARG A 124 -5.08 8.53 -12.89
CA ARG A 124 -5.95 7.59 -12.15
C ARG A 124 -7.02 6.89 -13.01
N PRO A 125 -7.75 7.56 -13.92
CA PRO A 125 -8.76 6.89 -14.75
C PRO A 125 -8.20 5.88 -15.75
N MET A 126 -6.90 5.94 -16.06
CA MET A 126 -6.23 5.08 -17.04
C MET A 126 -5.51 3.90 -16.40
N LEU A 127 -5.34 3.90 -15.07
CA LEU A 127 -4.61 2.88 -14.33
C LEU A 127 -5.49 1.65 -14.07
N ALA A 128 -4.86 0.50 -13.95
CA ALA A 128 -5.52 -0.76 -13.59
C ALA A 128 -5.79 -0.86 -12.09
N VAL A 129 -4.84 -0.38 -11.29
CA VAL A 129 -4.88 -0.34 -9.83
C VAL A 129 -5.68 0.87 -9.36
N ASP A 130 -6.51 0.71 -8.32
CA ASP A 130 -7.10 1.85 -7.60
C ASP A 130 -5.97 2.59 -6.87
N THR A 131 -5.47 3.63 -7.52
CA THR A 131 -4.30 4.40 -7.12
C THR A 131 -4.69 5.54 -6.20
N ARG A 132 -4.08 5.60 -5.02
CA ARG A 132 -4.39 6.50 -3.93
C ARG A 132 -3.14 7.18 -3.39
N ILE A 133 -3.33 8.29 -2.67
CA ILE A 133 -2.25 9.07 -2.06
C ILE A 133 -2.14 8.75 -0.57
N HIS A 134 -0.98 8.26 -0.18
CA HIS A 134 -0.50 8.26 1.19
C HIS A 134 0.52 9.38 1.33
N LEU A 135 0.12 10.53 1.88
CA LEU A 135 1.03 11.65 2.08
C LEU A 135 1.82 11.45 3.38
N ARG A 136 3.14 11.36 3.25
CA ARG A 136 4.10 11.29 4.36
C ARG A 136 4.66 12.68 4.63
N HIS A 137 4.18 13.31 5.67
CA HIS A 137 4.60 14.64 6.09
C HIS A 137 5.73 14.55 7.11
N GLU A 138 6.90 15.10 6.77
CA GLU A 138 7.95 15.36 7.74
C GLU A 138 7.51 16.45 8.71
N THR A 139 7.41 16.14 10.00
CA THR A 139 6.77 17.01 11.01
C THR A 139 7.42 18.39 11.14
N PHE A 140 8.70 18.49 10.84
CA PHE A 140 9.44 19.75 10.80
C PHE A 140 9.24 20.56 9.51
N ASN A 141 8.49 20.07 8.55
CA ASN A 141 8.12 20.81 7.34
C ASN A 141 6.92 21.75 7.60
N LEU A 142 7.11 22.70 8.49
CA LEU A 142 6.07 23.61 8.99
C LEU A 142 5.49 24.51 7.90
N ASP A 143 6.27 24.81 6.86
CA ASP A 143 5.84 25.66 5.76
C ASP A 143 4.81 24.97 4.83
N ALA A 144 4.67 23.64 4.96
CA ALA A 144 3.70 22.85 4.19
C ALA A 144 2.30 22.77 4.82
N VAL A 145 2.15 23.17 6.09
CA VAL A 145 0.93 22.91 6.89
C VAL A 145 -0.34 23.48 6.26
N ASP A 146 -0.29 24.68 5.72
CA ASP A 146 -1.45 25.32 5.09
C ASP A 146 -1.88 24.58 3.82
N GLU A 147 -0.91 24.25 2.95
CA GLU A 147 -1.17 23.55 1.69
C GLU A 147 -1.63 22.13 1.91
N ILE A 148 -1.02 21.40 2.87
CA ILE A 148 -1.48 20.05 3.25
C ILE A 148 -2.91 20.09 3.79
N SER A 149 -3.22 21.09 4.64
CA SER A 149 -4.59 21.27 5.16
C SER A 149 -5.59 21.49 4.02
N GLN A 150 -5.21 22.26 2.99
CA GLN A 150 -6.02 22.45 1.80
C GLN A 150 -6.21 21.15 1.01
N TRP A 151 -5.14 20.38 0.74
CA TRP A 151 -5.22 19.11 0.01
C TRP A 151 -6.09 18.07 0.74
N ILE A 152 -6.01 18.02 2.08
CA ILE A 152 -6.89 17.18 2.89
C ILE A 152 -8.36 17.62 2.71
N ALA A 153 -8.64 18.91 2.80
CA ALA A 153 -10.00 19.43 2.65
C ALA A 153 -10.58 19.24 1.23
N GLU A 154 -9.72 19.25 0.21
CA GLU A 154 -10.07 18.97 -1.19
C GLU A 154 -10.24 17.48 -1.50
N GLY A 155 -9.93 16.58 -0.53
CA GLY A 155 -10.02 15.12 -0.73
C GLY A 155 -8.92 14.54 -1.63
N ARG A 156 -7.79 15.24 -1.76
CA ARG A 156 -6.63 14.77 -2.56
C ARG A 156 -5.74 13.78 -1.80
N ILE A 157 -5.90 13.68 -0.48
CA ILE A 157 -5.12 12.79 0.39
C ILE A 157 -6.02 11.67 0.89
N ASP A 158 -5.64 10.43 0.65
CA ASP A 158 -6.40 9.25 1.06
C ASP A 158 -5.89 8.66 2.39
N LEU A 159 -4.59 8.80 2.70
CA LEU A 159 -3.94 8.48 3.97
C LEU A 159 -2.95 9.57 4.33
N PHE A 160 -2.82 9.91 5.61
CA PHE A 160 -1.92 10.95 6.08
C PHE A 160 -1.00 10.44 7.18
N ALA A 161 0.32 10.51 6.97
CA ALA A 161 1.32 10.06 7.94
C ALA A 161 2.17 11.20 8.49
N PHE A 162 2.38 11.15 9.80
CA PHE A 162 3.39 11.94 10.50
C PHE A 162 4.72 11.19 10.52
N ASN A 163 5.76 11.80 9.97
CA ASN A 163 7.12 11.29 9.96
C ASN A 163 8.00 12.24 10.79
N ASP A 164 8.63 11.72 11.83
CA ASP A 164 9.55 12.50 12.65
C ASP A 164 10.96 11.90 12.58
N HIS A 165 11.76 12.42 11.65
CA HIS A 165 13.14 11.97 11.45
C HIS A 165 14.19 13.01 11.89
N MET A 166 13.79 14.11 12.55
CA MET A 166 14.72 15.20 12.84
C MET A 166 15.83 14.78 13.81
N ASP A 167 15.50 14.09 14.90
CA ASP A 167 16.51 13.62 15.87
C ASP A 167 17.49 12.64 15.22
N GLY A 168 16.99 11.75 14.37
CA GLY A 168 17.80 10.84 13.56
C GLY A 168 18.71 11.59 12.59
N THR A 169 18.19 12.63 11.93
CA THR A 169 18.95 13.50 11.02
C THR A 169 20.08 14.19 11.76
N ILE A 170 19.79 14.81 12.91
CA ILE A 170 20.80 15.49 13.75
C ILE A 170 21.89 14.51 14.21
N ALA A 171 21.50 13.32 14.68
CA ALA A 171 22.44 12.28 15.09
C ALA A 171 23.34 11.80 13.93
N ASP A 172 22.81 11.75 12.72
CA ASP A 172 23.52 11.30 11.53
C ASP A 172 24.48 12.37 10.95
N LEU A 173 24.35 13.65 11.32
CA LEU A 173 25.32 14.69 10.95
C LEU A 173 26.74 14.36 11.40
N SER A 174 26.88 13.69 12.55
CA SER A 174 28.17 13.24 13.09
C SER A 174 28.75 12.00 12.40
N ARG A 175 27.99 11.36 11.47
CA ARG A 175 28.36 10.12 10.78
C ARG A 175 28.69 10.42 9.30
N PRO A 176 29.96 10.46 8.88
CA PRO A 176 30.37 10.98 7.57
C PRO A 176 29.62 10.33 6.38
N HIS A 177 29.47 9.00 6.37
CA HIS A 177 28.79 8.30 5.27
C HIS A 177 27.29 8.59 5.21
N ARG A 178 26.62 8.75 6.35
CA ARG A 178 25.19 9.05 6.38
C ARG A 178 24.95 10.51 6.01
N ARG A 179 25.77 11.42 6.55
CA ARG A 179 25.75 12.83 6.19
C ARG A 179 25.97 13.03 4.70
N ALA A 180 26.97 12.38 4.10
CA ALA A 180 27.23 12.48 2.66
C ALA A 180 26.03 12.07 1.80
N ARG A 181 25.31 10.99 2.19
CA ARG A 181 24.08 10.57 1.48
C ARG A 181 22.94 11.58 1.59
N MET A 182 22.80 12.24 2.76
CA MET A 182 21.79 13.29 2.95
C MET A 182 22.11 14.51 2.06
N VAL A 183 23.35 14.95 2.06
CA VAL A 183 23.83 16.06 1.21
C VAL A 183 23.63 15.73 -0.26
N GLU A 184 24.07 14.54 -0.71
CA GLU A 184 23.88 14.08 -2.10
C GLU A 184 22.41 14.09 -2.52
N ARG A 185 21.51 13.61 -1.65
CA ARG A 185 20.05 13.55 -1.93
C ARG A 185 19.44 14.94 -2.11
N THR A 186 19.95 15.94 -1.39
CA THR A 186 19.43 17.31 -1.46
C THR A 186 20.03 18.13 -2.61
N GLY A 187 21.18 17.72 -3.12
CA GLY A 187 21.94 18.49 -4.11
C GLY A 187 22.57 19.78 -3.58
N LEU A 188 22.57 19.98 -2.26
CA LEU A 188 23.17 21.13 -1.58
C LEU A 188 24.66 20.90 -1.33
N SER A 189 25.40 21.97 -1.09
CA SER A 189 26.74 21.89 -0.46
C SER A 189 26.62 21.54 1.03
N ASP A 190 27.70 21.06 1.61
CA ASP A 190 27.77 20.72 3.03
C ASP A 190 27.32 21.87 3.94
N ASP A 191 27.81 23.09 3.68
CA ASP A 191 27.47 24.28 4.48
C ASP A 191 26.00 24.71 4.30
N GLU A 192 25.45 24.54 3.11
CA GLU A 192 24.03 24.85 2.85
C GLU A 192 23.12 23.85 3.55
N PHE A 193 23.51 22.58 3.54
CA PHE A 193 22.76 21.52 4.21
C PHE A 193 22.75 21.74 5.73
N ASP A 194 23.91 22.03 6.35
CA ASP A 194 24.00 22.27 7.79
C ASP A 194 23.14 23.49 8.20
N ARG A 195 23.22 24.59 7.45
CA ARG A 195 22.35 25.77 7.68
C ARG A 195 20.87 25.48 7.51
N LEU A 196 20.51 24.57 6.60
CA LEU A 196 19.12 24.14 6.41
C LEU A 196 18.66 23.37 7.64
N VAL A 197 19.43 22.39 8.11
CA VAL A 197 19.09 21.58 9.29
C VAL A 197 18.96 22.45 10.54
N GLU A 198 19.94 23.35 10.79
CA GLU A 198 19.87 24.28 11.92
C GLU A 198 18.61 25.15 11.90
N ARG A 199 18.28 25.74 10.75
CA ARG A 199 17.07 26.56 10.58
C ARG A 199 15.80 25.77 10.85
N VAL A 200 15.71 24.55 10.32
CA VAL A 200 14.52 23.69 10.49
C VAL A 200 14.42 23.23 11.96
N ALA A 201 15.51 22.75 12.55
CA ALA A 201 15.54 22.32 13.95
C ALA A 201 15.24 23.45 14.95
N SER A 202 15.60 24.72 14.63
CA SER A 202 15.30 25.87 15.49
C SER A 202 13.80 26.11 15.71
N ARG A 203 12.96 25.52 14.88
CA ARG A 203 11.48 25.64 14.93
C ARG A 203 10.79 24.51 15.72
N THR A 204 11.53 23.69 16.47
CA THR A 204 10.99 22.55 17.24
C THR A 204 9.76 22.90 18.07
N ALA A 205 9.73 24.10 18.68
CA ALA A 205 8.61 24.54 19.52
C ALA A 205 7.28 24.71 18.77
N GLU A 206 7.29 24.85 17.44
CA GLU A 206 6.11 25.01 16.61
C GLU A 206 5.50 23.66 16.16
N VAL A 207 6.28 22.56 16.21
CA VAL A 207 5.89 21.24 15.67
C VAL A 207 4.63 20.67 16.35
N PRO A 208 4.48 20.70 17.69
CA PRO A 208 3.28 20.15 18.32
C PRO A 208 1.97 20.81 17.86
N ASP A 209 1.96 22.14 17.72
CA ASP A 209 0.77 22.88 17.28
C ASP A 209 0.46 22.61 15.79
N ALA A 210 1.50 22.51 14.96
CA ALA A 210 1.35 22.16 13.54
C ALA A 210 0.77 20.74 13.38
N ASN A 211 1.29 19.76 14.12
CA ASN A 211 0.79 18.39 14.12
C ASN A 211 -0.67 18.31 14.62
N ALA A 212 -1.00 19.03 15.68
CA ALA A 212 -2.37 19.09 16.20
C ALA A 212 -3.34 19.68 15.17
N ARG A 213 -2.94 20.73 14.44
CA ARG A 213 -3.72 21.37 13.38
C ARG A 213 -3.96 20.40 12.22
N LEU A 214 -2.92 19.75 11.69
CA LEU A 214 -3.04 18.77 10.60
C LEU A 214 -3.90 17.58 11.00
N ALA A 215 -3.71 17.06 12.22
CA ALA A 215 -4.53 15.99 12.75
C ALA A 215 -6.02 16.38 12.87
N ALA A 216 -6.30 17.62 13.26
CA ALA A 216 -7.68 18.13 13.30
C ALA A 216 -8.29 18.20 11.91
N CYS A 217 -7.54 18.66 10.89
CA CYS A 217 -7.98 18.69 9.49
C CYS A 217 -8.27 17.26 8.97
N ALA A 218 -7.34 16.32 9.20
CA ALA A 218 -7.50 14.93 8.75
C ALA A 218 -8.73 14.27 9.39
N ARG A 219 -8.93 14.45 10.72
CA ARG A 219 -10.14 13.94 11.39
C ARG A 219 -11.43 14.54 10.84
N ALA A 220 -11.44 15.84 10.59
CA ALA A 220 -12.62 16.53 10.04
C ALA A 220 -12.99 16.02 8.64
N ALA A 221 -11.98 15.66 7.84
CA ALA A 221 -12.15 15.11 6.50
C ALA A 221 -12.35 13.59 6.48
N GLY A 222 -12.24 12.90 7.63
CA GLY A 222 -12.31 11.44 7.70
C GLY A 222 -11.11 10.72 7.08
N VAL A 223 -9.97 11.39 6.93
CA VAL A 223 -8.74 10.80 6.40
C VAL A 223 -8.04 10.00 7.51
N PRO A 224 -7.80 8.69 7.33
CA PRO A 224 -7.08 7.88 8.29
C PRO A 224 -5.63 8.36 8.45
N MET A 225 -5.13 8.32 9.70
CA MET A 225 -3.81 8.85 10.04
C MET A 225 -2.87 7.76 10.53
N LEU A 226 -1.60 7.89 10.15
CA LEU A 226 -0.49 7.04 10.53
C LEU A 226 0.59 7.84 11.26
N SER A 227 1.39 7.16 12.09
CA SER A 227 2.70 7.65 12.53
C SER A 227 3.77 6.66 12.08
N HIS A 228 4.88 7.17 11.60
CA HIS A 228 5.93 6.39 10.96
C HIS A 228 7.15 6.30 11.89
N ASP A 229 7.68 5.06 12.03
CA ASP A 229 8.89 4.77 12.80
C ASP A 229 8.78 5.14 14.30
N ASP A 230 7.59 5.02 14.89
CA ASP A 230 7.43 5.23 16.33
C ASP A 230 8.46 4.39 17.11
N ASP A 231 9.34 5.03 17.88
CA ASP A 231 10.46 4.38 18.57
C ASP A 231 10.17 4.03 20.03
N THR A 232 9.20 4.71 20.63
CA THR A 232 8.82 4.50 22.03
C THR A 232 7.28 4.34 22.22
N PRO A 233 6.86 3.60 23.25
CA PRO A 233 5.46 3.57 23.65
C PRO A 233 4.89 4.96 23.97
N GLN A 234 5.70 5.89 24.42
CA GLN A 234 5.28 7.26 24.73
C GLN A 234 4.92 8.00 23.44
N MET A 235 5.79 7.97 22.43
CA MET A 235 5.54 8.57 21.11
C MET A 235 4.26 8.02 20.48
N ARG A 236 4.05 6.68 20.55
CA ARG A 236 2.82 6.04 20.08
C ARG A 236 1.57 6.58 20.79
N ARG A 237 1.61 6.79 22.13
CA ARG A 237 0.49 7.38 22.89
C ARG A 237 0.22 8.83 22.50
N GLU A 238 1.27 9.61 22.25
CA GLU A 238 1.16 11.01 21.83
C GLU A 238 0.47 11.12 20.46
N TYR A 239 0.89 10.34 19.46
CA TYR A 239 0.20 10.30 18.16
C TYR A 239 -1.24 9.79 18.29
N ARG A 240 -1.48 8.77 19.11
CA ARG A 240 -2.85 8.29 19.38
C ARG A 240 -3.74 9.38 19.98
N ALA A 241 -3.22 10.23 20.85
CA ALA A 241 -3.97 11.37 21.40
C ALA A 241 -4.39 12.39 20.32
N LEU A 242 -3.65 12.48 19.23
CA LEU A 242 -4.03 13.24 18.03
C LEU A 242 -5.05 12.51 17.14
N GLY A 243 -5.43 11.28 17.44
CA GLY A 243 -6.36 10.46 16.66
C GLY A 243 -5.70 9.53 15.64
N VAL A 244 -4.38 9.38 15.67
CA VAL A 244 -3.64 8.46 14.80
C VAL A 244 -3.88 7.03 15.26
N ARG A 245 -4.41 6.17 14.38
CA ARG A 245 -4.82 4.80 14.69
C ARG A 245 -4.01 3.72 13.97
N ILE A 246 -3.00 4.10 13.22
CA ILE A 246 -2.13 3.18 12.50
C ILE A 246 -0.69 3.48 12.89
N ALA A 247 -0.01 2.50 13.49
CA ALA A 247 1.42 2.52 13.79
C ALA A 247 2.17 1.92 12.60
N GLU A 248 2.89 2.74 11.85
CA GLU A 248 3.61 2.30 10.66
C GLU A 248 5.09 2.11 11.00
N PHE A 249 5.56 0.87 10.84
CA PHE A 249 6.92 0.42 11.10
C PHE A 249 7.46 0.75 12.51
N PRO A 250 6.71 0.43 13.59
CA PRO A 250 7.23 0.67 14.93
C PRO A 250 8.59 -0.02 15.09
N THR A 251 9.57 0.73 15.60
CA THR A 251 10.98 0.28 15.59
C THR A 251 11.32 -0.69 16.71
N THR A 252 10.47 -0.75 17.76
CA THR A 252 10.67 -1.62 18.93
C THR A 252 9.44 -2.51 19.20
N GLU A 253 9.68 -3.68 19.81
CA GLU A 253 8.59 -4.58 20.22
C GLU A 253 7.67 -3.91 21.26
N ASP A 254 8.21 -3.12 22.18
CA ASP A 254 7.44 -2.45 23.20
C ASP A 254 6.46 -1.43 22.61
N THR A 255 6.90 -0.72 21.57
CA THR A 255 6.02 0.20 20.83
C THR A 255 4.92 -0.54 20.07
N ALA A 256 5.25 -1.66 19.44
CA ALA A 256 4.25 -2.51 18.79
C ALA A 256 3.25 -3.08 19.79
N ARG A 257 3.68 -3.49 21.00
CA ARG A 257 2.80 -3.94 22.10
C ARG A 257 1.87 -2.83 22.59
N GLU A 258 2.37 -1.61 22.73
CA GLU A 258 1.56 -0.44 23.09
C GLU A 258 0.46 -0.18 22.04
N ALA A 259 0.80 -0.27 20.76
CA ALA A 259 -0.15 -0.13 19.66
C ALA A 259 -1.21 -1.25 19.69
N ALA A 260 -0.78 -2.51 19.82
CA ALA A 260 -1.67 -3.67 19.89
C ALA A 260 -2.63 -3.60 21.08
N ALA A 261 -2.14 -3.23 22.26
CA ALA A 261 -2.96 -3.12 23.48
C ALA A 261 -4.08 -2.08 23.35
N ALA A 262 -3.90 -1.07 22.52
CA ALA A 262 -4.89 -0.05 22.25
C ALA A 262 -5.80 -0.37 21.04
N GLY A 263 -5.57 -1.49 20.34
CA GLY A 263 -6.31 -1.88 19.13
C GLY A 263 -5.98 -1.01 17.91
N ASP A 264 -4.79 -0.42 17.87
CA ASP A 264 -4.29 0.27 16.67
C ASP A 264 -3.89 -0.76 15.60
N PHE A 265 -3.99 -0.40 14.33
CA PHE A 265 -3.39 -1.19 13.26
C PHE A 265 -1.86 -1.04 13.31
N ILE A 266 -1.15 -2.13 13.02
CA ILE A 266 0.31 -2.16 13.04
C ILE A 266 0.82 -2.65 11.69
N VAL A 267 1.54 -1.79 10.99
CA VAL A 267 2.07 -2.07 9.65
C VAL A 267 3.54 -2.46 9.75
N PHE A 268 3.91 -3.56 9.05
CA PHE A 268 5.31 -3.90 8.80
C PHE A 268 5.56 -4.07 7.31
N GLY A 269 6.82 -3.93 6.90
CA GLY A 269 7.24 -4.15 5.52
C GLY A 269 7.24 -5.63 5.16
N ALA A 270 6.48 -6.03 4.13
CA ALA A 270 6.50 -7.38 3.59
C ALA A 270 7.90 -7.84 3.12
N PRO A 271 8.78 -6.96 2.59
CA PRO A 271 10.16 -7.33 2.27
C PRO A 271 10.95 -7.89 3.46
N ASN A 272 10.64 -7.46 4.69
CA ASN A 272 11.26 -7.98 5.91
C ASN A 272 10.93 -9.47 6.11
N VAL A 273 9.69 -9.89 5.85
CA VAL A 273 9.27 -11.30 5.89
C VAL A 273 9.98 -12.11 4.80
N VAL A 274 9.96 -11.62 3.56
CA VAL A 274 10.54 -12.32 2.40
C VAL A 274 12.05 -12.53 2.56
N ARG A 275 12.77 -11.52 3.08
CA ARG A 275 14.22 -11.58 3.30
C ARG A 275 14.63 -12.34 4.55
N GLY A 276 13.70 -12.60 5.47
CA GLY A 276 13.95 -13.25 6.74
C GLY A 276 14.55 -12.32 7.82
N GLY A 277 14.44 -11.00 7.64
CA GLY A 277 14.90 -10.02 8.64
C GLY A 277 14.90 -8.58 8.16
N SER A 278 15.00 -7.65 9.12
CA SER A 278 15.08 -6.22 8.88
C SER A 278 16.43 -5.82 8.27
N HIS A 279 16.42 -4.89 7.34
CA HIS A 279 17.66 -4.29 6.78
C HIS A 279 18.23 -3.19 7.70
N THR A 280 17.42 -2.67 8.62
CA THR A 280 17.83 -1.66 9.62
C THR A 280 18.35 -2.29 10.91
N GLY A 281 18.12 -3.61 11.11
CA GLY A 281 18.45 -4.29 12.36
C GLY A 281 17.40 -4.13 13.47
N TRP A 282 16.24 -3.54 13.14
CA TRP A 282 15.08 -3.39 14.05
C TRP A 282 14.32 -4.72 14.22
N THR A 283 13.03 -4.64 14.53
CA THR A 283 12.17 -5.82 14.71
C THR A 283 12.06 -6.66 13.44
N LYS A 284 11.98 -7.99 13.60
CA LYS A 284 11.67 -8.89 12.50
C LYS A 284 10.17 -9.01 12.35
N ALA A 285 9.63 -8.69 11.17
CA ALA A 285 8.20 -8.73 10.92
C ALA A 285 7.60 -10.12 11.19
N ALA A 286 8.28 -11.20 10.81
CA ALA A 286 7.83 -12.56 11.07
C ALA A 286 7.67 -12.85 12.57
N ASP A 287 8.61 -12.39 13.41
CA ASP A 287 8.53 -12.55 14.87
C ASP A 287 7.36 -11.74 15.45
N MET A 288 7.14 -10.51 14.94
CA MET A 288 6.03 -9.65 15.35
C MET A 288 4.68 -10.26 14.97
N ILE A 289 4.58 -10.84 13.76
CA ILE A 289 3.38 -11.56 13.30
C ILE A 289 3.10 -12.76 14.21
N GLY A 290 4.12 -13.59 14.51
CA GLY A 290 3.96 -14.74 15.40
C GLY A 290 3.52 -14.38 16.83
N LYS A 291 3.78 -13.14 17.27
CA LYS A 291 3.35 -12.58 18.56
C LYS A 291 2.00 -11.85 18.51
N GLY A 292 1.36 -11.78 17.33
CA GLY A 292 0.12 -11.00 17.14
C GLY A 292 0.33 -9.48 17.18
N LEU A 293 1.55 -9.01 16.91
CA LEU A 293 1.95 -7.60 16.94
C LEU A 293 2.08 -6.97 15.55
N CYS A 294 1.45 -7.57 14.54
CA CYS A 294 1.36 -7.05 13.18
C CYS A 294 -0.04 -7.34 12.64
N SER A 295 -0.71 -6.35 12.11
CA SER A 295 -2.03 -6.50 11.49
C SER A 295 -2.02 -6.21 9.98
N VAL A 296 -0.98 -5.57 9.45
CA VAL A 296 -0.86 -5.18 8.04
C VAL A 296 0.56 -5.41 7.55
N LEU A 297 0.69 -5.94 6.33
CA LEU A 297 1.94 -5.99 5.58
C LEU A 297 1.84 -5.09 4.35
N ALA A 298 2.81 -4.19 4.18
CA ALA A 298 2.91 -3.27 3.05
C ALA A 298 4.07 -3.64 2.11
N SER A 299 3.99 -3.24 0.84
CA SER A 299 5.03 -3.55 -0.16
C SER A 299 6.33 -2.79 0.06
N ASP A 300 6.24 -1.61 0.70
CA ASP A 300 7.40 -0.77 0.95
C ASP A 300 8.13 -0.49 -0.40
N TYR A 301 9.38 -0.80 -0.52
CA TYR A 301 10.19 -0.59 -1.74
C TYR A 301 10.12 -1.74 -2.76
N TYR A 302 9.24 -2.76 -2.60
CA TYR A 302 9.25 -3.96 -3.45
C TYR A 302 7.85 -4.55 -3.66
N TYR A 303 7.20 -4.22 -4.77
CA TYR A 303 5.82 -4.63 -5.09
C TYR A 303 5.55 -6.15 -5.03
N PRO A 304 6.49 -7.06 -5.36
CA PRO A 304 6.24 -8.49 -5.21
C PRO A 304 6.14 -8.98 -3.77
N ALA A 305 6.58 -8.18 -2.79
CA ALA A 305 6.74 -8.65 -1.42
C ALA A 305 5.43 -9.09 -0.73
N PRO A 306 4.28 -8.41 -0.83
CA PRO A 306 3.07 -8.84 -0.15
C PRO A 306 2.62 -10.25 -0.53
N LEU A 307 2.55 -10.55 -1.84
CA LEU A 307 2.20 -11.88 -2.34
C LEU A 307 3.18 -12.95 -1.80
N LEU A 308 4.49 -12.69 -1.94
CA LEU A 308 5.53 -13.62 -1.48
C LEU A 308 5.52 -13.81 0.04
N ALA A 309 5.28 -12.75 0.81
CA ALA A 309 5.28 -12.78 2.26
C ALA A 309 4.13 -13.63 2.81
N ALA A 310 2.93 -13.53 2.25
CA ALA A 310 1.79 -14.34 2.67
C ALA A 310 2.11 -15.84 2.54
N PHE A 311 2.65 -16.27 1.40
CA PHE A 311 3.03 -17.67 1.20
C PHE A 311 4.26 -18.10 2.03
N ARG A 312 5.18 -17.15 2.30
CA ARG A 312 6.32 -17.39 3.18
C ARG A 312 5.88 -17.67 4.61
N LEU A 313 4.92 -16.91 5.15
CA LEU A 313 4.36 -17.10 6.49
C LEU A 313 3.68 -18.47 6.63
N VAL A 314 2.99 -18.92 5.58
CA VAL A 314 2.36 -20.25 5.53
C VAL A 314 3.42 -21.34 5.51
N HIS A 315 4.43 -21.21 4.65
CA HIS A 315 5.51 -22.21 4.53
C HIS A 315 6.30 -22.37 5.82
N ASP A 316 6.58 -21.26 6.50
CA ASP A 316 7.32 -21.26 7.77
C ASP A 316 6.44 -21.66 8.98
N GLY A 317 5.14 -21.97 8.76
CA GLY A 317 4.21 -22.42 9.78
C GLY A 317 3.81 -21.35 10.80
N ILE A 318 3.98 -20.06 10.43
CA ILE A 318 3.66 -18.92 11.32
C ILE A 318 2.16 -18.67 11.32
N LEU A 319 1.52 -18.66 10.15
CA LEU A 319 0.08 -18.47 9.98
C LEU A 319 -0.50 -19.41 8.92
N PRO A 320 -1.76 -19.85 9.06
CA PRO A 320 -2.48 -20.48 7.96
C PRO A 320 -2.80 -19.43 6.85
N LEU A 321 -3.01 -19.90 5.62
CA LEU A 321 -3.19 -19.00 4.45
C LEU A 321 -4.29 -17.94 4.63
N PRO A 322 -5.49 -18.25 5.15
CA PRO A 322 -6.50 -17.21 5.34
C PRO A 322 -6.03 -16.05 6.24
N GLN A 323 -5.32 -16.38 7.32
CA GLN A 323 -4.79 -15.36 8.24
C GLN A 323 -3.62 -14.59 7.64
N ALA A 324 -2.72 -15.26 6.92
CA ALA A 324 -1.61 -14.61 6.23
C ALA A 324 -2.12 -13.67 5.11
N TRP A 325 -3.15 -14.10 4.37
CA TRP A 325 -3.77 -13.29 3.32
C TRP A 325 -4.48 -12.07 3.88
N ARG A 326 -5.10 -12.18 5.04
CA ARG A 326 -5.76 -11.08 5.73
C ARG A 326 -4.83 -9.89 5.97
N LEU A 327 -3.53 -10.15 6.24
CA LEU A 327 -2.54 -9.08 6.48
C LEU A 327 -2.28 -8.20 5.25
N ILE A 328 -2.63 -8.66 4.05
CA ILE A 328 -2.40 -7.96 2.77
C ILE A 328 -3.69 -7.62 2.03
N SER A 329 -4.86 -7.93 2.60
CA SER A 329 -6.15 -7.68 1.93
C SER A 329 -7.16 -7.02 2.87
N GLU A 330 -7.82 -7.74 3.75
CA GLU A 330 -8.88 -7.23 4.63
C GLU A 330 -8.35 -6.20 5.65
N SER A 331 -7.26 -6.53 6.35
CA SER A 331 -6.75 -5.65 7.40
C SER A 331 -6.27 -4.30 6.87
N PRO A 332 -5.49 -4.19 5.77
CA PRO A 332 -5.17 -2.90 5.20
C PRO A 332 -6.39 -2.16 4.64
N ALA A 333 -7.37 -2.86 4.06
CA ALA A 333 -8.63 -2.22 3.63
C ALA A 333 -9.35 -1.59 4.84
N CYS A 334 -9.49 -2.33 5.94
CA CYS A 334 -10.09 -1.81 7.18
C CYS A 334 -9.30 -0.63 7.76
N ALA A 335 -7.97 -0.71 7.79
CA ALA A 335 -7.11 0.37 8.28
C ALA A 335 -7.29 1.66 7.48
N ALA A 336 -7.46 1.54 6.15
CA ALA A 336 -7.72 2.66 5.25
C ALA A 336 -9.19 3.10 5.18
N GLY A 337 -10.08 2.50 5.98
CA GLY A 337 -11.52 2.81 5.96
C GLY A 337 -12.25 2.34 4.71
N LEU A 338 -11.68 1.40 3.94
CA LEU A 338 -12.30 0.84 2.73
C LEU A 338 -13.18 -0.36 3.09
N SER A 339 -14.48 -0.17 3.10
CA SER A 339 -15.43 -1.21 3.48
C SER A 339 -15.95 -2.05 2.31
N ASP A 340 -15.60 -1.68 1.06
CA ASP A 340 -16.10 -2.29 -0.16
C ASP A 340 -15.22 -3.42 -0.72
N ARG A 341 -14.03 -3.65 -0.13
CA ARG A 341 -12.99 -4.57 -0.66
C ARG A 341 -12.22 -5.32 0.44
N GLY A 342 -11.19 -6.07 0.05
CA GLY A 342 -10.31 -6.82 0.96
C GLY A 342 -10.81 -8.22 1.30
N VAL A 343 -12.06 -8.56 0.97
CA VAL A 343 -12.67 -9.88 1.11
C VAL A 343 -13.50 -10.22 -0.14
N LEU A 344 -13.67 -11.51 -0.41
CA LEU A 344 -14.60 -11.99 -1.42
C LEU A 344 -15.98 -12.21 -0.77
N ALA A 345 -16.92 -11.31 -1.03
CA ALA A 345 -18.29 -11.44 -0.54
C ALA A 345 -19.26 -10.75 -1.51
N VAL A 346 -20.51 -11.20 -1.54
CA VAL A 346 -21.57 -10.60 -2.37
C VAL A 346 -21.73 -9.12 -2.03
N GLY A 347 -21.82 -8.30 -3.07
CA GLY A 347 -21.93 -6.85 -2.97
C GLY A 347 -20.58 -6.11 -2.79
N LYS A 348 -19.48 -6.82 -2.57
CA LYS A 348 -18.13 -6.21 -2.52
C LYS A 348 -17.59 -5.97 -3.92
N ARG A 349 -16.69 -5.01 -4.03
CA ARG A 349 -15.93 -4.72 -5.24
C ARG A 349 -15.20 -5.98 -5.71
N ALA A 350 -15.32 -6.27 -6.99
CA ALA A 350 -14.71 -7.44 -7.59
C ALA A 350 -13.21 -7.19 -7.87
N ASP A 351 -12.42 -7.19 -6.80
CA ASP A 351 -10.96 -7.22 -6.81
C ASP A 351 -10.54 -8.65 -6.47
N ILE A 352 -10.14 -9.42 -7.48
CA ILE A 352 -9.97 -10.88 -7.38
C ILE A 352 -8.66 -11.29 -8.04
N LEU A 353 -7.92 -12.19 -7.38
CA LEU A 353 -6.69 -12.78 -7.88
C LEU A 353 -6.87 -14.27 -8.08
N ILE A 354 -6.35 -14.78 -9.19
CA ILE A 354 -6.20 -16.21 -9.44
C ILE A 354 -4.72 -16.54 -9.33
N VAL A 355 -4.35 -17.39 -8.36
CA VAL A 355 -2.98 -17.64 -7.96
C VAL A 355 -2.65 -19.13 -8.04
N ASP A 356 -1.53 -19.44 -8.69
CA ASP A 356 -0.93 -20.77 -8.71
C ASP A 356 0.02 -20.92 -7.50
N ASP A 357 -0.33 -21.81 -6.58
CA ASP A 357 0.43 -22.11 -5.37
C ASP A 357 1.16 -23.49 -5.39
N ARG A 358 1.19 -24.14 -6.56
CA ARG A 358 1.75 -25.50 -6.71
C ARG A 358 3.25 -25.58 -6.41
N ILE A 359 4.00 -24.48 -6.60
CA ILE A 359 5.41 -24.39 -6.25
C ILE A 359 5.56 -23.60 -4.95
N ALA A 360 5.92 -24.29 -3.88
CA ALA A 360 6.12 -23.65 -2.58
C ALA A 360 7.09 -22.46 -2.68
N LEU A 361 6.79 -21.37 -1.98
CA LEU A 361 7.55 -20.12 -1.95
C LEU A 361 7.66 -19.38 -3.31
N ARG A 362 6.97 -19.86 -4.33
CA ARG A 362 6.93 -19.23 -5.66
C ARG A 362 5.50 -19.15 -6.18
N PRO A 363 4.59 -18.46 -5.43
CA PRO A 363 3.25 -18.21 -5.92
C PRO A 363 3.34 -17.41 -7.22
N ARG A 364 2.49 -17.74 -8.18
CA ARG A 364 2.42 -17.05 -9.46
C ARG A 364 1.01 -16.50 -9.66
N LEU A 365 0.92 -15.22 -9.97
CA LEU A 365 -0.34 -14.62 -10.38
C LEU A 365 -0.68 -15.14 -11.79
N VAL A 366 -1.85 -15.75 -11.95
CA VAL A 366 -2.37 -16.25 -13.22
C VAL A 366 -3.32 -15.22 -13.84
N ALA A 367 -4.17 -14.60 -13.03
CA ALA A 367 -5.02 -13.50 -13.48
C ALA A 367 -5.33 -12.54 -12.35
N ALA A 368 -5.58 -11.28 -12.68
CA ALA A 368 -6.13 -10.27 -11.78
C ALA A 368 -7.34 -9.58 -12.38
N ILE A 369 -8.37 -9.44 -11.55
CA ILE A 369 -9.57 -8.67 -11.83
C ILE A 369 -9.56 -7.50 -10.86
N ALA A 370 -9.66 -6.28 -11.37
CA ALA A 370 -9.77 -5.05 -10.58
C ALA A 370 -11.06 -4.33 -10.93
N CYS A 371 -11.91 -4.09 -9.94
CA CYS A 371 -13.25 -3.50 -10.14
C CYS A 371 -14.04 -4.19 -11.26
N GLY A 372 -14.02 -5.53 -11.29
CA GLY A 372 -14.72 -6.34 -12.27
C GLY A 372 -14.16 -6.31 -13.70
N ARG A 373 -12.97 -5.71 -13.90
CA ARG A 373 -12.25 -5.72 -15.17
C ARG A 373 -11.10 -6.71 -15.09
N LEU A 374 -10.97 -7.60 -16.06
CA LEU A 374 -9.77 -8.41 -16.23
C LEU A 374 -8.62 -7.49 -16.68
N VAL A 375 -7.60 -7.31 -15.82
CA VAL A 375 -6.49 -6.35 -16.02
C VAL A 375 -5.13 -7.02 -16.14
N TYR A 376 -5.03 -8.29 -15.76
CA TYR A 376 -3.84 -9.12 -15.93
C TYR A 376 -4.23 -10.55 -16.25
N LEU A 377 -3.55 -11.19 -17.20
CA LEU A 377 -3.79 -12.59 -17.60
C LEU A 377 -2.49 -13.20 -18.13
N ASP A 378 -2.00 -14.26 -17.47
CA ASP A 378 -0.80 -15.01 -17.84
C ASP A 378 -1.12 -16.32 -18.59
N GLU A 379 -2.26 -16.98 -18.28
CA GLU A 379 -2.73 -18.21 -18.94
C GLU A 379 -4.03 -17.94 -19.74
N PRO A 380 -3.93 -17.40 -20.98
CA PRO A 380 -5.12 -17.02 -21.77
C PRO A 380 -6.01 -18.20 -22.17
N GLU A 381 -5.48 -19.43 -22.18
CA GLU A 381 -6.24 -20.66 -22.44
C GLU A 381 -7.30 -20.97 -21.37
N ARG A 382 -7.18 -20.41 -20.17
CA ARG A 382 -8.17 -20.51 -19.10
C ARG A 382 -9.35 -19.57 -19.28
N PHE A 383 -9.28 -18.70 -20.29
CA PHE A 383 -10.26 -17.66 -20.52
C PHE A 383 -11.13 -18.01 -21.74
N VAL A 384 -12.41 -18.19 -21.53
CA VAL A 384 -13.36 -18.53 -22.58
C VAL A 384 -14.39 -17.42 -22.75
N MET A 385 -14.42 -16.80 -23.92
CA MET A 385 -15.51 -15.89 -24.31
C MET A 385 -16.64 -16.67 -24.98
N SER A 386 -17.88 -16.54 -24.48
CA SER A 386 -19.01 -17.15 -25.14
C SER A 386 -19.27 -16.43 -26.48
N HIS A 387 -19.50 -17.22 -27.56
CA HIS A 387 -19.74 -16.70 -28.92
C HIS A 387 -20.94 -15.75 -29.04
N LYS A 388 -21.85 -15.69 -28.06
CA LYS A 388 -22.97 -14.75 -28.05
C LYS A 388 -22.55 -13.31 -27.77
N ALA A 389 -21.54 -13.09 -26.96
CA ALA A 389 -21.03 -11.74 -26.64
C ALA A 389 -20.23 -11.12 -27.78
N ALA A 390 -19.49 -11.95 -28.54
CA ALA A 390 -18.67 -11.47 -29.66
C ALA A 390 -19.50 -10.84 -30.80
N ARG A 391 -20.77 -11.20 -30.95
CA ARG A 391 -21.65 -10.62 -31.98
C ARG A 391 -22.23 -9.24 -31.63
N GLN A 392 -22.28 -8.86 -30.36
CA GLN A 392 -22.80 -7.55 -29.94
C GLN A 392 -21.73 -6.45 -30.02
N THR A 393 -20.44 -6.79 -29.92
CA THR A 393 -19.35 -5.81 -29.99
C THR A 393 -19.03 -5.37 -31.43
N VAL A 394 -19.39 -6.16 -32.44
CA VAL A 394 -19.17 -5.86 -33.86
C VAL A 394 -20.32 -5.03 -34.50
N ALA A 395 -21.43 -4.87 -33.77
CA ALA A 395 -22.63 -4.16 -34.30
C ALA A 395 -22.65 -2.66 -33.94
N VAL A 396 -21.64 -2.13 -33.30
CA VAL A 396 -21.51 -0.70 -32.86
C VAL A 396 -20.19 -0.06 -33.37
N ALA A 397 -19.64 -0.56 -34.46
CA ALA A 397 -18.53 0.08 -35.17
C ALA A 397 -18.99 0.65 -36.51
#